data_e33d65bfb6036d5d53c19ecae6562983
#
_entry.id   e33d65bfb6036d5d53c19ecae6562983
#
_cell.length_a   1.000
_cell.length_b   1.000
_cell.length_c   1.000
_cell.angle_alpha   90.00
_cell.angle_beta   90.00
_cell.angle_gamma   90.00
#
_symmetry.space_group_name_H-M   'P 1'
#
loop_
_entity.id
_entity.type
_entity.pdbx_description
1 polymer ?
#
loop_
_entity_poly.entity_id
_entity_poly.type
_entity_poly.pdbx_seq_one_letter_code
_entity_poly.pdbx_strand_id
1 'polypeptide(L)'
;DNLFYHIGAWPEKIQYQITDRYVNSPLCKHHIHTFVGYLGGYAIKDPVQTLRWLELMMDKAEIPDDYFIWNRIADVIIQAYNGIKSFNDPSYQETLEHAMDLIDTIMKSPNNKHLISNFINKLDNE
;
A
#
# COMPACT_ATOMS: atom_id res chain seq x y z
N ASP A 1 4.67 -18.48 -5.68
CA ASP A 1 5.17 -18.55 -4.37
C ASP A 1 4.13 -18.15 -3.35
N ASN A 2 3.95 -18.96 -2.32
CA ASN A 2 2.84 -18.81 -1.36
C ASN A 2 3.24 -18.17 -0.03
N LEU A 3 4.42 -17.54 0.02
CA LEU A 3 4.91 -16.93 1.26
C LEU A 3 3.87 -16.02 1.91
N PHE A 4 3.29 -15.11 1.15
CA PHE A 4 2.38 -14.10 1.69
C PHE A 4 0.96 -14.59 1.94
N TYR A 5 0.64 -15.81 1.56
CA TYR A 5 -0.61 -16.44 1.98
C TYR A 5 -0.56 -16.92 3.43
N HIS A 6 0.61 -17.27 3.93
CA HIS A 6 0.77 -17.89 5.24
C HIS A 6 1.40 -16.97 6.29
N ILE A 7 2.11 -15.96 5.84
CA ILE A 7 2.89 -15.09 6.73
C ILE A 7 2.02 -14.38 7.77
N GLY A 8 0.76 -14.10 7.44
CA GLY A 8 -0.14 -13.42 8.38
C GLY A 8 -0.39 -14.18 9.67
N ALA A 9 -0.16 -15.50 9.68
CA ALA A 9 -0.31 -16.32 10.87
C ALA A 9 0.93 -16.31 11.78
N TRP A 10 2.03 -15.71 11.34
CA TRP A 10 3.29 -15.69 12.07
C TRP A 10 3.36 -14.50 13.04
N PRO A 11 4.24 -14.56 14.07
CA PRO A 11 4.42 -13.41 14.97
C PRO A 11 4.79 -12.12 14.20
N GLU A 12 4.27 -10.99 14.67
CA GLU A 12 4.46 -9.70 13.98
C GLU A 12 5.93 -9.36 13.73
N LYS A 13 6.80 -9.65 14.68
CA LYS A 13 8.23 -9.36 14.52
C LYS A 13 8.82 -10.12 13.33
N ILE A 14 8.41 -11.37 13.14
CA ILE A 14 8.87 -12.19 12.03
C ILE A 14 8.26 -11.69 10.73
N GLN A 15 6.97 -11.34 10.74
CA GLN A 15 6.32 -10.75 9.58
C GLN A 15 7.07 -9.50 9.11
N TYR A 16 7.41 -8.61 10.04
CA TYR A 16 8.14 -7.39 9.72
C TYR A 16 9.48 -7.70 9.06
N GLN A 17 10.26 -8.58 9.67
CA GLN A 17 11.60 -8.90 9.17
C GLN A 17 11.58 -9.50 7.78
N ILE A 18 10.66 -10.41 7.53
CA ILE A 18 10.54 -11.07 6.23
C ILE A 18 10.05 -10.10 5.17
N THR A 19 9.04 -9.30 5.50
CA THR A 19 8.48 -8.31 4.57
C THR A 19 9.53 -7.28 4.19
N ASP A 20 10.29 -6.79 5.17
CA ASP A 20 11.31 -5.79 4.92
C ASP A 20 12.41 -6.34 4.00
N ARG A 21 12.83 -7.58 4.22
CA ARG A 21 13.80 -8.23 3.33
C ARG A 21 13.24 -8.45 1.93
N TYR A 22 11.99 -8.88 1.85
CA TYR A 22 11.36 -9.15 0.56
C TYR A 22 11.28 -7.89 -0.30
N VAL A 23 10.80 -6.80 0.26
CA VAL A 23 10.61 -5.55 -0.50
C VAL A 23 11.94 -4.92 -0.90
N ASN A 24 13.02 -5.22 -0.17
CA ASN A 24 14.36 -4.72 -0.50
C ASN A 24 15.13 -5.67 -1.43
N SER A 25 14.52 -6.79 -1.82
CA SER A 25 15.14 -7.75 -2.72
C SER A 25 14.53 -7.65 -4.13
N PRO A 26 15.21 -8.17 -5.17
CA PRO A 26 14.62 -8.25 -6.51
C PRO A 26 13.35 -9.09 -6.61
N LEU A 27 13.08 -9.93 -5.62
CA LEU A 27 11.91 -10.82 -5.62
C LEU A 27 10.59 -10.05 -5.60
N CYS A 28 10.57 -8.82 -5.08
CA CYS A 28 9.33 -8.04 -5.02
C CYS A 28 8.74 -7.71 -6.38
N LYS A 29 9.51 -7.93 -7.46
CA LYS A 29 9.04 -7.69 -8.83
C LYS A 29 8.06 -8.76 -9.32
N HIS A 30 7.97 -9.90 -8.67
CA HIS A 30 7.29 -11.07 -9.22
C HIS A 30 5.91 -11.35 -8.65
N HIS A 31 5.66 -11.06 -7.42
CA HIS A 31 4.41 -11.47 -6.76
C HIS A 31 3.62 -10.27 -6.27
N ILE A 32 3.41 -9.28 -7.15
CA ILE A 32 2.83 -7.98 -6.80
C ILE A 32 1.43 -8.13 -6.23
N HIS A 33 0.56 -8.92 -6.86
CA HIS A 33 -0.82 -9.08 -6.40
C HIS A 33 -0.90 -9.66 -4.99
N THR A 34 -0.14 -10.71 -4.73
CA THR A 34 -0.13 -11.36 -3.43
C THR A 34 0.46 -10.43 -2.36
N PHE A 35 1.53 -9.73 -2.72
CA PHE A 35 2.18 -8.80 -1.80
C PHE A 35 1.28 -7.61 -1.45
N VAL A 36 0.62 -7.02 -2.44
CA VAL A 36 -0.30 -5.90 -2.20
C VAL A 36 -1.48 -6.36 -1.33
N GLY A 37 -1.99 -7.57 -1.60
CA GLY A 37 -3.06 -8.14 -0.77
C GLY A 37 -2.62 -8.31 0.69
N TYR A 38 -1.41 -8.78 0.91
CA TYR A 38 -0.84 -8.89 2.25
C TYR A 38 -0.72 -7.53 2.93
N LEU A 39 -0.22 -6.51 2.21
CA LEU A 39 -0.08 -5.18 2.76
C LEU A 39 -1.40 -4.56 3.18
N GLY A 40 -2.49 -4.88 2.45
CA GLY A 40 -3.83 -4.42 2.84
C GLY A 40 -4.22 -4.89 4.24
N GLY A 41 -3.88 -6.12 4.59
CA GLY A 41 -4.09 -6.63 5.94
C GLY A 41 -3.14 -6.03 6.97
N TYR A 42 -1.90 -5.80 6.58
CA TYR A 42 -0.90 -5.21 7.48
C TYR A 42 -1.19 -3.75 7.79
N ALA A 43 -1.89 -3.04 6.90
CA ALA A 43 -2.24 -1.63 7.12
C ALA A 43 -3.07 -1.43 8.38
N ILE A 44 -3.82 -2.43 8.81
CA ILE A 44 -4.59 -2.37 10.06
C ILE A 44 -3.64 -2.37 11.27
N LYS A 45 -2.53 -3.07 11.16
CA LYS A 45 -1.55 -3.21 12.25
C LYS A 45 -0.58 -2.03 12.30
N ASP A 46 -0.06 -1.63 11.15
CA ASP A 46 0.95 -0.57 11.05
C ASP A 46 0.81 0.16 9.71
N PRO A 47 -0.07 1.16 9.66
CA PRO A 47 -0.31 1.87 8.40
C PRO A 47 0.91 2.65 7.89
N VAL A 48 1.74 3.18 8.78
CA VAL A 48 2.93 3.94 8.38
C VAL A 48 3.93 3.03 7.66
N GLN A 49 4.21 1.87 8.25
CA GLN A 49 5.14 0.92 7.65
C GLN A 49 4.59 0.34 6.35
N THR A 50 3.27 0.13 6.28
CA THR A 50 2.62 -0.33 5.06
C THR A 50 2.86 0.63 3.89
N LEU A 51 2.70 1.92 4.10
CA LEU A 51 2.98 2.92 3.06
C LEU A 51 4.44 2.89 2.63
N ARG A 52 5.34 2.73 3.57
CA ARG A 52 6.77 2.69 3.27
C ARG A 52 7.12 1.49 2.38
N TRP A 53 6.62 0.31 2.73
CA TRP A 53 6.86 -0.90 1.93
C TRP A 53 6.20 -0.82 0.56
N LEU A 54 4.99 -0.28 0.51
CA LEU A 54 4.28 -0.13 -0.76
C LEU A 54 5.04 0.77 -1.72
N GLU A 55 5.55 1.89 -1.23
CA GLU A 55 6.34 2.80 -2.04
C GLU A 55 7.63 2.15 -2.54
N LEU A 56 8.32 1.40 -1.67
CA LEU A 56 9.53 0.68 -2.07
C LEU A 56 9.23 -0.32 -3.19
N MET A 57 8.12 -1.04 -3.08
CA MET A 57 7.69 -1.96 -4.13
C MET A 57 7.40 -1.22 -5.44
N MET A 58 6.69 -0.10 -5.37
CA MET A 58 6.34 0.67 -6.56
C MET A 58 7.58 1.22 -7.28
N ASP A 59 8.62 1.56 -6.52
CA ASP A 59 9.87 2.06 -7.10
C ASP A 59 10.66 0.97 -7.82
N LYS A 60 10.55 -0.26 -7.37
CA LYS A 60 11.35 -1.38 -7.88
C LYS A 60 10.62 -2.22 -8.92
N ALA A 61 9.33 -2.39 -8.75
CA ALA A 61 8.55 -3.28 -9.61
C ALA A 61 8.01 -2.52 -10.82
N GLU A 62 7.98 -3.20 -11.97
CA GLU A 62 7.22 -2.71 -13.10
C GLU A 62 5.77 -3.12 -12.89
N ILE A 63 4.96 -2.15 -12.50
CA ILE A 63 3.54 -2.41 -12.25
C ILE A 63 2.83 -2.55 -13.59
N PRO A 64 2.15 -3.69 -13.85
CA PRO A 64 1.43 -3.84 -15.10
C PRO A 64 0.35 -2.78 -15.26
N ASP A 65 0.05 -2.43 -16.51
CA ASP A 65 -1.05 -1.52 -16.82
C ASP A 65 -2.38 -2.26 -16.71
N ASP A 66 -2.73 -2.62 -15.49
CA ASP A 66 -3.86 -3.46 -15.13
C ASP A 66 -4.69 -2.74 -14.07
N TYR A 67 -5.94 -2.47 -14.41
CA TYR A 67 -6.87 -1.79 -13.52
C TYR A 67 -6.93 -2.44 -12.14
N PHE A 68 -6.97 -3.77 -12.09
CA PHE A 68 -7.17 -4.47 -10.82
C PHE A 68 -6.01 -4.26 -9.85
N ILE A 69 -4.77 -4.31 -10.35
CA ILE A 69 -3.62 -4.11 -9.47
C ILE A 69 -3.55 -2.65 -9.00
N TRP A 70 -3.78 -1.69 -9.88
CA TRP A 70 -3.76 -0.29 -9.51
C TRP A 70 -4.87 0.04 -8.52
N ASN A 71 -6.06 -0.54 -8.71
CA ASN A 71 -7.17 -0.36 -7.78
C ASN A 71 -6.81 -0.91 -6.39
N ARG A 72 -6.14 -2.05 -6.32
CA ARG A 72 -5.71 -2.63 -5.04
C ARG A 72 -4.63 -1.79 -4.36
N ILE A 73 -3.67 -1.31 -5.13
CA ILE A 73 -2.63 -0.41 -4.60
C ILE A 73 -3.29 0.84 -4.01
N ALA A 74 -4.23 1.43 -4.74
CA ALA A 74 -4.96 2.60 -4.27
C ALA A 74 -5.73 2.31 -2.98
N ASP A 75 -6.39 1.17 -2.90
CA ASP A 75 -7.11 0.77 -1.68
C ASP A 75 -6.20 0.67 -0.48
N VAL A 76 -5.00 0.11 -0.65
CA VAL A 76 -4.03 0.00 0.44
C VAL A 76 -3.58 1.39 0.90
N ILE A 77 -3.30 2.30 -0.03
CA ILE A 77 -2.91 3.68 0.31
C ILE A 77 -4.01 4.37 1.11
N ILE A 78 -5.26 4.27 0.65
CA ILE A 78 -6.39 4.90 1.32
C ILE A 78 -6.59 4.30 2.71
N GLN A 79 -6.52 2.99 2.82
CA GLN A 79 -6.68 2.31 4.09
C GLN A 79 -5.60 2.73 5.09
N ALA A 80 -4.36 2.83 4.63
CA ALA A 80 -3.25 3.31 5.47
C ALA A 80 -3.44 4.79 5.84
N TYR A 81 -3.84 5.62 4.90
CA TYR A 81 -4.14 7.03 5.13
C TYR A 81 -5.19 7.18 6.24
N ASN A 82 -6.29 6.46 6.12
CA ASN A 82 -7.37 6.54 7.09
C ASN A 82 -6.93 6.05 8.46
N GLY A 83 -6.11 5.00 8.51
CA GLY A 83 -5.55 4.50 9.76
C GLY A 83 -4.66 5.53 10.45
N ILE A 84 -3.80 6.20 9.69
CA ILE A 84 -2.91 7.23 10.25
C ILE A 84 -3.72 8.45 10.70
N LYS A 85 -4.70 8.85 9.91
CA LYS A 85 -5.57 9.98 10.25
C LYS A 85 -6.32 9.73 11.56
N SER A 86 -6.71 8.49 11.82
CA SER A 86 -7.41 8.13 13.05
C SER A 86 -6.56 8.28 14.31
N PHE A 87 -5.23 8.35 14.18
CA PHE A 87 -4.34 8.61 15.31
C PHE A 87 -4.54 10.02 15.87
N ASN A 88 -5.01 10.93 15.04
CA ASN A 88 -5.25 12.33 15.42
C ASN A 88 -4.02 12.97 16.04
N ASP A 89 -2.85 12.73 15.44
CA ASP A 89 -1.56 13.18 15.94
C ASP A 89 -0.89 14.06 14.88
N PRO A 90 -0.62 15.35 15.18
CA PRO A 90 0.00 16.25 14.22
C PRO A 90 1.36 15.80 13.70
N SER A 91 2.06 14.93 14.44
CA SER A 91 3.39 14.44 14.00
C SER A 91 3.31 13.62 12.71
N TYR A 92 2.12 13.13 12.34
CA TYR A 92 1.94 12.35 11.12
C TYR A 92 1.50 13.18 9.91
N GLN A 93 1.46 14.51 10.02
CA GLN A 93 0.99 15.36 8.92
C GLN A 93 1.80 15.15 7.64
N GLU A 94 3.12 15.06 7.73
CA GLU A 94 3.95 14.82 6.56
C GLU A 94 3.67 13.46 5.93
N THR A 95 3.42 12.45 6.75
CA THR A 95 3.08 11.11 6.26
C THR A 95 1.76 11.13 5.50
N LEU A 96 0.76 11.86 6.01
CA LEU A 96 -0.53 12.00 5.34
C LEU A 96 -0.38 12.72 4.00
N GLU A 97 0.41 13.78 3.95
CA GLU A 97 0.67 14.52 2.71
C GLU A 97 1.38 13.64 1.69
N HIS A 98 2.33 12.84 2.16
CA HIS A 98 3.05 11.90 1.30
C HIS A 98 2.13 10.85 0.71
N ALA A 99 1.19 10.33 1.50
CA ALA A 99 0.21 9.37 1.01
C ALA A 99 -0.66 9.99 -0.10
N MET A 100 -1.07 11.25 0.07
CA MET A 100 -1.84 11.95 -0.97
C MET A 100 -1.01 12.16 -2.23
N ASP A 101 0.29 12.43 -2.09
CA ASP A 101 1.19 12.56 -3.24
C ASP A 101 1.30 11.25 -4.01
N LEU A 102 1.33 10.12 -3.31
CA LEU A 102 1.33 8.82 -3.97
C LEU A 102 0.05 8.60 -4.78
N ILE A 103 -1.10 8.99 -4.24
CA ILE A 103 -2.37 8.92 -4.95
C ILE A 103 -2.34 9.80 -6.20
N ASP A 104 -1.85 11.03 -6.09
CA ASP A 104 -1.73 11.93 -7.22
C ASP A 104 -0.84 11.34 -8.32
N THR A 105 0.25 10.69 -7.93
CA THR A 105 1.15 10.03 -8.87
C THR A 105 0.45 8.93 -9.64
N ILE A 106 -0.35 8.11 -8.95
CA ILE A 106 -1.13 7.05 -9.59
C ILE A 106 -2.14 7.65 -10.58
N MET A 107 -2.80 8.73 -10.19
CA MET A 107 -3.87 9.33 -10.98
C MET A 107 -3.37 10.12 -12.20
N LYS A 108 -2.09 10.42 -12.26
CA LYS A 108 -1.51 11.06 -13.45
C LYS A 108 -1.50 10.15 -14.67
N SER A 109 -1.53 8.85 -14.47
CA SER A 109 -1.63 7.92 -15.59
C SER A 109 -3.03 7.99 -16.21
N PRO A 110 -3.16 8.17 -17.54
CA PRO A 110 -4.48 8.22 -18.18
C PRO A 110 -5.32 6.97 -17.93
N ASN A 111 -4.68 5.83 -17.74
CA ASN A 111 -5.37 4.57 -17.53
C ASN A 111 -6.00 4.46 -16.14
N ASN A 112 -5.64 5.36 -15.23
CA ASN A 112 -6.14 5.34 -13.86
C ASN A 112 -7.18 6.42 -13.56
N LYS A 113 -7.63 7.16 -14.59
CA LYS A 113 -8.61 8.24 -14.38
C LYS A 113 -9.91 7.76 -13.74
N HIS A 114 -10.31 6.55 -14.05
CA HIS A 114 -11.55 5.97 -13.51
C HIS A 114 -11.45 5.64 -12.02
N LEU A 115 -10.26 5.68 -11.44
CA LEU A 115 -10.08 5.49 -10.00
C LEU A 115 -10.45 6.73 -9.19
N ILE A 116 -10.57 7.89 -9.83
CA ILE A 116 -10.79 9.16 -9.14
C ILE A 116 -12.04 9.14 -8.29
N SER A 117 -13.16 8.68 -8.84
CA SER A 117 -14.42 8.64 -8.09
C SER A 117 -14.35 7.69 -6.91
N ASN A 118 -13.64 6.56 -7.06
CA ASN A 118 -13.44 5.63 -5.96
C ASN A 118 -12.63 6.25 -4.83
N PHE A 119 -11.58 6.99 -5.16
CA PHE A 119 -10.78 7.70 -4.15
C PHE A 119 -11.62 8.72 -3.39
N ILE A 120 -12.36 9.55 -4.12
CA ILE A 120 -13.17 10.60 -3.51
C ILE A 120 -14.21 9.98 -2.57
N ASN A 121 -14.91 8.94 -3.02
CA ASN A 121 -15.93 8.29 -2.21
C ASN A 121 -15.36 7.68 -0.93
N LYS A 122 -14.20 7.05 -1.01
CA LYS A 122 -13.58 6.41 0.15
C LYS A 122 -13.01 7.42 1.14
N LEU A 123 -12.49 8.54 0.64
CA LEU A 123 -11.96 9.59 1.51
C LEU A 123 -13.08 10.38 2.19
N ASP A 124 -14.21 10.57 1.51
CA ASP A 124 -15.34 11.33 2.04
C ASP A 124 -16.15 10.55 3.08
N ASN A 125 -16.05 9.22 3.09
CA ASN A 125 -16.80 8.38 4.00
C ASN A 125 -16.17 8.26 5.39
N GLU A 126 -15.32 9.20 5.71
CA GLU A 126 -14.76 9.32 7.07
C GLU A 126 -15.36 10.48 7.89
#